data_dc6c97ca47b0d6269a3c4b665117beef
#
_entry.id   dc6c97ca47b0d6269a3c4b665117beef
#
_cell.length_a   1.000
_cell.length_b   1.000
_cell.length_c   1.000
_cell.angle_alpha   90.00
_cell.angle_beta   90.00
_cell.angle_gamma   90.00
#
_symmetry.space_group_name_H-M   'P 1'
#
loop_
_entity.id
_entity.type
_entity.pdbx_description
1 polymer ?
#
loop_
_entity_poly.entity_id
_entity_poly.type
_entity_poly.pdbx_seq_one_letter_code
_entity_poly.pdbx_strand_id
1 'polypeptide(L)'
;VSPGSCKIFVQSKVPEHAELHLLLSMITPVAWLERVPSYKDQIARLNDKDLGTYGFLGYPLLQSADILIYKAGNVPVGADQVAHVELTREVARRFNHVYGREPQFEELAEAAVRKMGKKAARLYMGARKDYLERGDTEALERARALLGEQQNLSIGDRERLFGYLEGSGRIILPEPEALL
;
A
#
# COMPACT_ATOMS: atom_id res chain seq x y z
N VAL A 1 -6.97 4.62 24.06
CA VAL A 1 -7.74 4.10 22.90
C VAL A 1 -8.92 3.32 23.43
N SER A 2 -10.15 3.59 22.95
CA SER A 2 -11.35 2.88 23.39
C SER A 2 -11.40 1.48 22.77
N PRO A 3 -11.72 0.41 23.54
CA PRO A 3 -11.86 -0.94 22.98
C PRO A 3 -12.91 -1.07 21.86
N GLY A 4 -13.88 -0.14 21.80
CA GLY A 4 -14.89 -0.10 20.75
C GLY A 4 -14.39 0.49 19.41
N SER A 5 -13.27 1.22 19.43
CA SER A 5 -12.70 1.91 18.26
C SER A 5 -11.40 1.29 17.74
N CYS A 6 -10.92 0.21 18.38
CA CYS A 6 -9.72 -0.50 17.92
C CYS A 6 -9.92 -2.02 17.97
N LYS A 7 -9.08 -2.74 17.23
CA LYS A 7 -8.99 -4.20 17.26
C LYS A 7 -7.63 -4.59 17.79
N ILE A 8 -7.62 -5.43 18.83
CA ILE A 8 -6.41 -6.01 19.40
C ILE A 8 -6.49 -7.53 19.17
N PHE A 9 -5.46 -8.09 18.60
CA PHE A 9 -5.39 -9.53 18.29
C PHE A 9 -3.97 -10.06 18.43
N VAL A 10 -3.87 -11.36 18.55
CA VAL A 10 -2.58 -12.06 18.53
C VAL A 10 -2.24 -12.35 17.06
N GLN A 11 -1.11 -11.85 16.55
CA GLN A 11 -0.69 -11.99 15.16
C GLN A 11 -0.74 -13.45 14.66
N SER A 12 -0.27 -14.40 15.46
CA SER A 12 -0.29 -15.82 15.11
C SER A 12 -1.68 -16.46 15.02
N LYS A 13 -2.74 -15.73 15.38
CA LYS A 13 -4.14 -16.14 15.18
C LYS A 13 -4.75 -15.62 13.86
N VAL A 14 -3.96 -14.85 13.10
CA VAL A 14 -4.30 -14.31 11.79
C VAL A 14 -3.21 -14.78 10.82
N PRO A 15 -3.29 -16.03 10.31
CA PRO A 15 -2.24 -16.64 9.49
C PRO A 15 -1.97 -15.88 8.19
N GLU A 16 -2.91 -15.08 7.72
CA GLU A 16 -2.82 -14.27 6.50
C GLU A 16 -1.64 -13.29 6.53
N HIS A 17 -1.17 -12.87 7.71
CA HIS A 17 0.07 -12.09 7.85
C HIS A 17 1.29 -12.85 7.31
N ALA A 18 1.43 -14.11 7.70
CA ALA A 18 2.53 -14.98 7.24
C ALA A 18 2.36 -15.35 5.77
N GLU A 19 1.13 -15.57 5.31
CA GLU A 19 0.85 -15.86 3.89
C GLU A 19 1.20 -14.67 3.00
N LEU A 20 0.77 -13.45 3.37
CA LEU A 20 1.12 -12.25 2.63
C LEU A 20 2.64 -12.00 2.66
N HIS A 21 3.30 -12.17 3.81
CA HIS A 21 4.76 -12.08 3.90
C HIS A 21 5.45 -13.02 2.90
N LEU A 22 5.00 -14.27 2.80
CA LEU A 22 5.54 -15.23 1.85
C LEU A 22 5.36 -14.75 0.40
N LEU A 23 4.18 -14.26 0.03
CA LEU A 23 3.90 -13.73 -1.31
C LEU A 23 4.78 -12.50 -1.60
N LEU A 24 4.92 -11.58 -0.66
CA LEU A 24 5.76 -10.40 -0.82
C LEU A 24 7.24 -10.78 -0.95
N SER A 25 7.70 -11.84 -0.28
CA SER A 25 9.09 -12.30 -0.35
C SER A 25 9.48 -12.78 -1.75
N MET A 26 8.52 -13.24 -2.56
CA MET A 26 8.77 -13.69 -3.93
C MET A 26 9.04 -12.54 -4.92
N ILE A 27 8.68 -11.32 -4.55
CA ILE A 27 8.83 -10.15 -5.43
C ILE A 27 9.79 -9.10 -4.88
N THR A 28 10.20 -9.20 -3.61
CA THR A 28 11.06 -8.19 -2.96
C THR A 28 12.53 -8.52 -3.17
N PRO A 29 13.32 -7.62 -3.79
CA PRO A 29 14.76 -7.82 -3.92
C PRO A 29 15.46 -7.84 -2.55
N VAL A 30 16.36 -8.80 -2.32
CA VAL A 30 17.14 -8.92 -1.09
C VAL A 30 17.88 -7.61 -0.76
N ALA A 31 18.44 -6.94 -1.78
CA ALA A 31 19.15 -5.67 -1.61
C ALA A 31 18.29 -4.54 -1.00
N TRP A 32 16.97 -4.62 -1.07
CA TRP A 32 16.09 -3.66 -0.42
C TRP A 32 16.09 -3.86 1.10
N LEU A 33 16.05 -5.11 1.54
CA LEU A 33 16.08 -5.49 2.96
C LEU A 33 17.45 -5.17 3.60
N GLU A 34 18.54 -5.45 2.86
CA GLU A 34 19.91 -5.15 3.30
C GLU A 34 20.18 -3.65 3.46
N ARG A 35 19.42 -2.78 2.77
CA ARG A 35 19.56 -1.33 2.89
C ARG A 35 18.85 -0.72 4.09
N VAL A 36 17.95 -1.46 4.74
CA VAL A 36 17.23 -0.96 5.92
C VAL A 36 18.24 -0.63 7.02
N PRO A 37 18.24 0.61 7.55
CA PRO A 37 19.26 1.04 8.52
C PRO A 37 19.36 0.15 9.75
N SER A 38 18.22 -0.27 10.31
CA SER A 38 18.16 -1.14 11.48
C SER A 38 18.87 -2.49 11.28
N TYR A 39 18.85 -3.06 10.06
CA TYR A 39 19.58 -4.28 9.74
C TYR A 39 21.09 -4.06 9.80
N LYS A 40 21.60 -2.99 9.20
CA LYS A 40 23.01 -2.65 9.19
C LYS A 40 23.55 -2.34 10.59
N ASP A 41 22.81 -1.55 11.35
CA ASP A 41 23.17 -1.13 12.70
C ASP A 41 23.21 -2.33 13.67
N GLN A 42 22.29 -3.26 13.52
CA GLN A 42 22.24 -4.45 14.36
C GLN A 42 23.35 -5.43 14.02
N ILE A 43 23.66 -5.65 12.74
CA ILE A 43 24.83 -6.46 12.35
C ILE A 43 26.12 -5.85 12.91
N ALA A 44 26.28 -4.53 12.82
CA ALA A 44 27.47 -3.86 13.34
C ALA A 44 27.62 -3.94 14.88
N ARG A 45 26.50 -4.01 15.62
CA ARG A 45 26.49 -4.03 17.10
C ARG A 45 26.59 -5.43 17.71
N LEU A 46 26.18 -6.45 16.98
CA LEU A 46 25.98 -7.80 17.53
C LEU A 46 27.01 -8.80 16.99
N ASN A 47 28.29 -8.46 17.11
CA ASN A 47 29.42 -9.27 16.63
C ASN A 47 29.45 -10.75 17.09
N ASP A 48 28.67 -11.13 18.11
CA ASP A 48 28.68 -12.48 18.73
C ASP A 48 27.44 -13.33 18.39
N LYS A 49 26.48 -12.83 17.60
CA LYS A 49 25.28 -13.59 17.25
C LYS A 49 25.23 -13.84 15.74
N ASP A 50 24.91 -15.07 15.36
CA ASP A 50 24.60 -15.40 13.98
C ASP A 50 23.29 -14.74 13.55
N LEU A 51 23.41 -13.50 13.05
CA LEU A 51 22.32 -12.71 12.50
C LEU A 51 22.10 -12.98 11.00
N GLY A 52 22.87 -13.92 10.43
CA GLY A 52 22.77 -14.30 9.01
C GLY A 52 21.52 -15.12 8.67
N THR A 53 20.48 -15.08 9.51
CA THR A 53 19.25 -15.83 9.25
C THR A 53 18.28 -15.04 8.36
N TYR A 54 17.51 -15.78 7.56
CA TYR A 54 16.42 -15.19 6.78
C TYR A 54 15.42 -14.43 7.64
N GLY A 55 15.05 -14.95 8.80
CA GLY A 55 14.10 -14.29 9.69
C GLY A 55 14.58 -12.92 10.16
N PHE A 56 15.89 -12.78 10.41
CA PHE A 56 16.47 -11.49 10.79
C PHE A 56 16.52 -10.51 9.60
N LEU A 57 16.87 -10.95 8.41
CA LEU A 57 16.84 -10.12 7.19
C LEU A 57 15.40 -9.79 6.78
N GLY A 58 14.47 -10.72 6.95
CA GLY A 58 13.11 -10.65 6.43
C GLY A 58 12.10 -9.96 7.34
N TYR A 59 12.42 -9.64 8.61
CA TYR A 59 11.42 -9.07 9.52
C TYR A 59 10.84 -7.73 9.06
N PRO A 60 11.57 -6.82 8.36
CA PRO A 60 10.96 -5.60 7.84
C PRO A 60 9.89 -5.88 6.78
N LEU A 61 10.04 -6.99 6.05
CA LEU A 61 9.04 -7.42 5.08
C LEU A 61 7.80 -8.02 5.75
N LEU A 62 7.96 -8.72 6.89
CA LEU A 62 6.83 -9.15 7.71
C LEU A 62 6.07 -7.93 8.27
N GLN A 63 6.77 -6.91 8.73
CA GLN A 63 6.16 -5.65 9.14
C GLN A 63 5.41 -4.98 7.98
N SER A 64 5.96 -5.03 6.78
CA SER A 64 5.24 -4.56 5.58
C SER A 64 3.95 -5.35 5.34
N ALA A 65 3.95 -6.66 5.52
CA ALA A 65 2.75 -7.48 5.43
C ALA A 65 1.71 -7.11 6.49
N ASP A 66 2.14 -6.85 7.74
CA ASP A 66 1.26 -6.42 8.83
C ASP A 66 0.52 -5.11 8.52
N ILE A 67 1.17 -4.20 7.79
CA ILE A 67 0.59 -2.92 7.38
C ILE A 67 -0.32 -3.09 6.16
N LEU A 68 0.19 -3.75 5.13
CA LEU A 68 -0.47 -3.84 3.82
C LEU A 68 -1.71 -4.72 3.82
N ILE A 69 -1.77 -5.76 4.68
CA ILE A 69 -2.93 -6.65 4.76
C ILE A 69 -4.21 -5.91 5.15
N TYR A 70 -4.09 -4.83 5.92
CA TYR A 70 -5.20 -3.97 6.33
C TYR A 70 -5.41 -2.77 5.42
N LYS A 71 -4.61 -2.64 4.35
CA LYS A 71 -4.63 -1.49 3.44
C LYS A 71 -4.54 -0.16 4.19
N ALA A 72 -3.69 -0.11 5.22
CA ALA A 72 -3.50 1.08 6.04
C ALA A 72 -2.95 2.23 5.18
N GLY A 73 -3.62 3.39 5.22
CA GLY A 73 -3.13 4.61 4.58
C GLY A 73 -2.14 5.37 5.47
N ASN A 74 -2.31 5.28 6.79
CA ASN A 74 -1.48 5.98 7.77
C ASN A 74 -0.98 5.01 8.83
N VAL A 75 0.28 5.10 9.20
CA VAL A 75 0.93 4.25 10.20
C VAL A 75 1.63 5.11 11.23
N PRO A 76 1.11 5.20 12.48
CA PRO A 76 1.79 5.89 13.56
C PRO A 76 3.08 5.15 13.94
N VAL A 77 4.22 5.81 13.85
CA VAL A 77 5.53 5.22 14.12
C VAL A 77 6.48 6.21 14.78
N GLY A 78 7.50 5.70 15.47
CA GLY A 78 8.66 6.52 15.87
C GLY A 78 9.57 6.80 14.67
N ALA A 79 10.42 7.81 14.80
CA ALA A 79 11.34 8.24 13.74
C ALA A 79 12.27 7.12 13.24
N ASP A 80 12.62 6.18 14.12
CA ASP A 80 13.44 4.99 13.82
C ASP A 80 12.73 3.97 12.89
N GLN A 81 11.40 4.04 12.78
CA GLN A 81 10.58 3.13 11.96
C GLN A 81 10.17 3.72 10.59
N VAL A 82 10.48 4.98 10.33
CA VAL A 82 10.14 5.63 9.05
C VAL A 82 10.71 4.85 7.85
N ALA A 83 11.95 4.37 7.96
CA ALA A 83 12.59 3.57 6.91
C ALA A 83 11.83 2.26 6.60
N HIS A 84 11.18 1.65 7.59
CA HIS A 84 10.36 0.45 7.39
C HIS A 84 9.04 0.79 6.66
N VAL A 85 8.44 1.96 6.95
CA VAL A 85 7.25 2.42 6.21
C VAL A 85 7.62 2.76 4.76
N GLU A 86 8.78 3.38 4.52
CA GLU A 86 9.26 3.62 3.15
C GLU A 86 9.53 2.31 2.39
N LEU A 87 10.12 1.31 3.03
CA LEU A 87 10.24 -0.03 2.44
C LEU A 87 8.84 -0.60 2.09
N THR A 88 7.87 -0.44 2.98
CA THR A 88 6.49 -0.91 2.76
C THR A 88 5.86 -0.26 1.53
N ARG A 89 6.08 1.04 1.31
CA ARG A 89 5.65 1.76 0.11
C ARG A 89 6.27 1.20 -1.16
N GLU A 90 7.58 0.96 -1.14
CA GLU A 90 8.29 0.35 -2.28
C GLU A 90 7.75 -1.05 -2.62
N VAL A 91 7.49 -1.85 -1.59
CA VAL A 91 6.91 -3.20 -1.73
C VAL A 91 5.51 -3.13 -2.32
N ALA A 92 4.67 -2.19 -1.85
CA ALA A 92 3.33 -1.97 -2.39
C ALA A 92 3.37 -1.56 -3.88
N ARG A 93 4.24 -0.61 -4.26
CA ARG A 93 4.44 -0.22 -5.67
C ARG A 93 4.83 -1.40 -6.54
N ARG A 94 5.80 -2.19 -6.07
CA ARG A 94 6.25 -3.36 -6.82
C ARG A 94 5.15 -4.41 -6.96
N PHE A 95 4.39 -4.65 -5.90
CA PHE A 95 3.23 -5.55 -5.94
C PHE A 95 2.21 -5.07 -6.99
N ASN A 96 1.83 -3.80 -6.94
CA ASN A 96 0.89 -3.22 -7.89
C ASN A 96 1.44 -3.26 -9.33
N HIS A 97 2.74 -3.01 -9.52
CA HIS A 97 3.37 -3.10 -10.85
C HIS A 97 3.31 -4.52 -11.43
N VAL A 98 3.51 -5.55 -10.59
CA VAL A 98 3.52 -6.95 -11.03
C VAL A 98 2.10 -7.49 -11.21
N TYR A 99 1.21 -7.23 -10.25
CA TYR A 99 -0.12 -7.85 -10.17
C TYR A 99 -1.28 -6.90 -10.52
N GLY A 100 -1.03 -5.62 -10.61
CA GLY A 100 -2.04 -4.61 -10.99
C GLY A 100 -2.27 -4.51 -12.50
N ARG A 101 -1.55 -5.26 -13.31
CA ARG A 101 -1.77 -5.33 -14.76
C ARG A 101 -3.01 -6.16 -15.04
N GLU A 102 -3.97 -5.57 -15.71
CA GLU A 102 -5.26 -6.20 -16.02
C GLU A 102 -5.57 -6.01 -17.50
N PRO A 103 -5.88 -7.08 -18.25
CA PRO A 103 -6.39 -6.94 -19.60
C PRO A 103 -7.63 -6.02 -19.63
N GLN A 104 -7.72 -5.14 -20.62
CA GLN A 104 -8.84 -4.20 -20.76
C GLN A 104 -9.02 -3.25 -19.55
N PHE A 105 -7.92 -2.92 -18.85
CA PHE A 105 -7.94 -2.09 -17.64
C PHE A 105 -8.71 -0.77 -17.85
N GLU A 106 -8.45 -0.06 -18.95
CA GLU A 106 -9.09 1.23 -19.23
C GLU A 106 -10.60 1.08 -19.42
N GLU A 107 -11.04 0.08 -20.18
CA GLU A 107 -12.47 -0.21 -20.40
C GLU A 107 -13.19 -0.54 -19.10
N LEU A 108 -12.53 -1.35 -18.24
CA LEU A 108 -13.05 -1.71 -16.92
C LEU A 108 -13.09 -0.53 -15.96
N ALA A 109 -12.07 0.35 -16.00
CA ALA A 109 -12.04 1.57 -15.22
C ALA A 109 -13.15 2.55 -15.65
N GLU A 110 -13.33 2.76 -16.95
CA GLU A 110 -14.45 3.56 -17.47
C GLU A 110 -15.82 2.99 -17.11
N ALA A 111 -15.96 1.67 -17.13
CA ALA A 111 -17.18 1.01 -16.66
C ALA A 111 -17.43 1.28 -15.17
N ALA A 112 -16.37 1.29 -14.36
CA ALA A 112 -16.45 1.65 -12.95
C ALA A 112 -16.80 3.13 -12.73
N VAL A 113 -16.26 4.05 -13.54
CA VAL A 113 -16.66 5.47 -13.53
C VAL A 113 -18.17 5.63 -13.76
N ARG A 114 -18.73 4.89 -14.72
CA ARG A 114 -20.17 4.93 -15.00
C ARG A 114 -21.03 4.51 -13.81
N LYS A 115 -20.55 3.60 -12.96
CA LYS A 115 -21.24 3.17 -11.73
C LYS A 115 -21.33 4.26 -10.66
N MET A 116 -20.43 5.26 -10.68
CA MET A 116 -20.44 6.35 -9.70
C MET A 116 -21.64 7.31 -9.87
N GLY A 117 -22.35 7.23 -10.99
CA GLY A 117 -23.42 8.17 -11.35
C GLY A 117 -22.88 9.48 -11.94
N LYS A 118 -23.74 10.19 -12.67
CA LYS A 118 -23.33 11.34 -13.53
C LYS A 118 -22.55 12.44 -12.78
N LYS A 119 -22.99 12.81 -11.56
CA LYS A 119 -22.36 13.91 -10.82
C LYS A 119 -20.96 13.51 -10.32
N ALA A 120 -20.84 12.36 -9.65
CA ALA A 120 -19.57 11.90 -9.12
C ALA A 120 -18.58 11.56 -10.24
N ALA A 121 -19.03 10.92 -11.33
CA ALA A 121 -18.22 10.63 -12.49
C ALA A 121 -17.63 11.91 -13.12
N ARG A 122 -18.43 12.98 -13.24
CA ARG A 122 -17.94 14.27 -13.76
C ARG A 122 -16.87 14.90 -12.88
N LEU A 123 -17.08 14.89 -11.56
CA LEU A 123 -16.10 15.42 -10.58
C LEU A 123 -14.79 14.61 -10.62
N TYR A 124 -14.90 13.29 -10.63
CA TYR A 124 -13.76 12.38 -10.72
C TYR A 124 -12.94 12.59 -11.99
N MET A 125 -13.59 12.64 -13.16
CA MET A 125 -12.91 12.83 -14.45
C MET A 125 -12.29 14.22 -14.57
N GLY A 126 -12.91 15.26 -14.00
CA GLY A 126 -12.33 16.60 -13.91
C GLY A 126 -11.06 16.60 -13.06
N ALA A 127 -11.12 16.01 -11.87
CA ALA A 127 -9.97 15.92 -10.98
C ALA A 127 -8.83 15.10 -11.60
N ARG A 128 -9.14 13.96 -12.24
CA ARG A 128 -8.17 13.17 -12.99
C ARG A 128 -7.44 14.00 -14.05
N LYS A 129 -8.18 14.77 -14.83
CA LYS A 129 -7.63 15.65 -15.86
C LYS A 129 -6.69 16.69 -15.25
N ASP A 130 -7.12 17.38 -14.19
CA ASP A 130 -6.32 18.42 -13.52
C ASP A 130 -5.04 17.83 -12.94
N TYR A 131 -5.11 16.63 -12.35
CA TYR A 131 -3.92 15.93 -11.84
C TYR A 131 -2.96 15.51 -12.95
N LEU A 132 -3.44 14.84 -14.01
CA LEU A 132 -2.58 14.31 -15.06
C LEU A 132 -1.97 15.40 -15.96
N GLU A 133 -2.71 16.50 -16.20
CA GLU A 133 -2.23 17.58 -17.08
C GLU A 133 -1.43 18.65 -16.34
N ARG A 134 -1.72 18.88 -15.03
CA ARG A 134 -1.17 20.01 -14.26
C ARG A 134 -0.43 19.60 -12.99
N GLY A 135 -0.48 18.33 -12.61
CA GLY A 135 0.09 17.84 -11.35
C GLY A 135 -0.67 18.35 -10.12
N ASP A 136 -1.97 18.68 -10.25
CA ASP A 136 -2.78 19.18 -9.12
C ASP A 136 -3.02 18.08 -8.08
N THR A 137 -2.20 18.08 -7.03
CA THR A 137 -2.29 17.13 -5.92
C THR A 137 -3.54 17.31 -5.07
N GLU A 138 -4.09 18.52 -4.99
CA GLU A 138 -5.35 18.75 -4.27
C GLU A 138 -6.53 18.13 -5.04
N ALA A 139 -6.52 18.18 -6.38
CA ALA A 139 -7.50 17.48 -7.21
C ALA A 139 -7.41 15.98 -7.00
N LEU A 140 -6.19 15.42 -6.92
CA LEU A 140 -5.96 14.00 -6.60
C LEU A 140 -6.61 13.62 -5.28
N GLU A 141 -6.35 14.36 -4.21
CA GLU A 141 -6.89 14.06 -2.87
C GLU A 141 -8.43 14.20 -2.84
N ARG A 142 -8.99 15.22 -3.48
CA ARG A 142 -10.45 15.35 -3.63
C ARG A 142 -11.08 14.15 -4.34
N ALA A 143 -10.43 13.63 -5.39
CA ALA A 143 -10.92 12.45 -6.09
C ALA A 143 -10.79 11.17 -5.25
N ARG A 144 -9.70 11.02 -4.51
CA ARG A 144 -9.52 9.89 -3.56
C ARG A 144 -10.61 9.89 -2.49
N ALA A 145 -10.89 11.03 -1.88
CA ALA A 145 -11.96 11.18 -0.90
C ALA A 145 -13.34 10.83 -1.52
N LEU A 146 -13.62 11.33 -2.72
CA LEU A 146 -14.84 11.02 -3.46
C LEU A 146 -15.00 9.51 -3.70
N LEU A 147 -13.93 8.79 -4.03
CA LEU A 147 -13.95 7.33 -4.20
C LEU A 147 -14.25 6.62 -2.88
N GLY A 148 -13.74 7.13 -1.75
CA GLY A 148 -14.00 6.60 -0.42
C GLY A 148 -15.50 6.64 -0.04
N GLU A 149 -16.21 7.67 -0.47
CA GLU A 149 -17.64 7.87 -0.19
C GLU A 149 -18.60 7.00 -1.04
N GLN A 150 -18.10 6.44 -2.16
CA GLN A 150 -18.95 5.66 -3.08
C GLN A 150 -19.25 4.27 -2.51
N GLN A 151 -20.49 4.01 -2.13
CA GLN A 151 -20.91 2.71 -1.57
C GLN A 151 -21.22 1.65 -2.64
N ASN A 152 -21.48 2.07 -3.86
CA ASN A 152 -21.90 1.22 -4.98
C ASN A 152 -20.73 0.64 -5.80
N LEU A 153 -19.48 0.93 -5.41
CA LEU A 153 -18.29 0.40 -6.04
C LEU A 153 -17.82 -0.85 -5.31
N SER A 154 -17.51 -1.90 -6.07
CA SER A 154 -16.80 -3.07 -5.54
C SER A 154 -15.36 -2.71 -5.16
N ILE A 155 -14.69 -3.57 -4.39
CA ILE A 155 -13.27 -3.41 -4.06
C ILE A 155 -12.44 -3.30 -5.35
N GLY A 156 -12.67 -4.20 -6.32
CA GLY A 156 -11.97 -4.18 -7.60
C GLY A 156 -12.23 -2.90 -8.42
N ASP A 157 -13.46 -2.37 -8.40
CA ASP A 157 -13.76 -1.09 -9.07
C ASP A 157 -12.96 0.06 -8.44
N ARG A 158 -12.88 0.11 -7.10
CA ARG A 158 -12.11 1.14 -6.39
C ARG A 158 -10.62 1.06 -6.71
N GLU A 159 -10.04 -0.16 -6.67
CA GLU A 159 -8.63 -0.39 -6.98
C GLU A 159 -8.29 0.04 -8.42
N ARG A 160 -9.20 -0.21 -9.39
CA ARG A 160 -9.06 0.29 -10.76
C ARG A 160 -9.13 1.81 -10.83
N LEU A 161 -10.11 2.40 -10.15
CA LEU A 161 -10.30 3.86 -10.17
C LEU A 161 -9.16 4.60 -9.48
N PHE A 162 -8.58 4.08 -8.40
CA PHE A 162 -7.36 4.65 -7.82
C PHE A 162 -6.21 4.66 -8.83
N GLY A 163 -5.96 3.54 -9.50
CA GLY A 163 -4.91 3.48 -10.52
C GLY A 163 -5.22 4.32 -11.76
N TYR A 164 -6.44 4.30 -12.25
CA TYR A 164 -6.87 5.11 -13.39
C TYR A 164 -6.75 6.61 -13.13
N LEU A 165 -7.04 7.05 -11.89
CA LEU A 165 -6.86 8.42 -11.44
C LEU A 165 -5.42 8.90 -11.62
N GLU A 166 -4.46 8.05 -11.31
CA GLU A 166 -3.02 8.34 -11.33
C GLU A 166 -2.34 7.99 -12.67
N GLY A 167 -3.09 7.48 -13.65
CA GLY A 167 -2.52 7.04 -14.92
C GLY A 167 -1.68 5.76 -14.80
N SER A 168 -1.92 4.97 -13.77
CA SER A 168 -1.28 3.67 -13.51
C SER A 168 -2.25 2.49 -13.72
N GLY A 169 -1.77 1.26 -13.51
CA GLY A 169 -2.60 0.07 -13.43
C GLY A 169 -3.39 0.01 -12.11
N ARG A 170 -4.10 -1.08 -11.88
CA ARG A 170 -4.89 -1.32 -10.67
C ARG A 170 -4.03 -1.22 -9.41
N ILE A 171 -4.43 -0.38 -8.46
CA ILE A 171 -3.80 -0.25 -7.14
C ILE A 171 -4.48 -1.20 -6.17
N ILE A 172 -3.85 -2.34 -5.93
CA ILE A 172 -4.34 -3.39 -5.02
C ILE A 172 -3.93 -3.08 -3.58
N LEU A 173 -2.67 -2.69 -3.39
CA LEU A 173 -2.10 -2.31 -2.10
C LEU A 173 -1.80 -0.81 -2.10
N PRO A 174 -2.41 -0.02 -1.19
CA PRO A 174 -2.10 1.40 -1.06
C PRO A 174 -0.69 1.61 -0.52
N GLU A 175 -0.11 2.76 -0.81
CA GLU A 175 1.17 3.19 -0.22
C GLU A 175 0.88 3.87 1.11
N PRO A 176 1.36 3.33 2.25
CA PRO A 176 1.13 3.93 3.55
C PRO A 176 2.01 5.17 3.78
N GLU A 177 1.57 6.06 4.63
CA GLU A 177 2.34 7.20 5.12
C GLU A 177 2.69 7.04 6.60
N ALA A 178 3.93 7.41 6.96
CA ALA A 178 4.36 7.45 8.35
C ALA A 178 3.80 8.68 9.04
N LEU A 179 3.17 8.51 10.21
CA LEU A 179 2.79 9.58 11.11
C LEU A 179 3.74 9.60 12.32
N LEU A 180 4.47 10.70 12.49
CA LEU A 180 5.39 10.94 13.61
C LEU A 180 4.70 11.59 14.79
#